data_8959a6143bad455ef6a605bf9294ec67
#
_entry.id   8959a6143bad455ef6a605bf9294ec67
#
_cell.length_a   1.000
_cell.length_b   1.000
_cell.length_c   1.000
_cell.angle_alpha   90.00
_cell.angle_beta   90.00
_cell.angle_gamma   90.00
#
_symmetry.space_group_name_H-M   'P 1'
#
loop_
_entity.id
_entity.type
_entity.pdbx_description
1 polymer ?
#
loop_
_entity_poly.entity_id
_entity_poly.type
_entity_poly.pdbx_seq_one_letter_code
_entity_poly.pdbx_strand_id
1 'polypeptide(L)'
;MVFKEARAKVEKGWTTTKKLLALMSVWGLFFSLITIGHLSVAFDYDDTLVDSVKAYEKASGAAVRREGPVFWAALNNAYDLETIKYVPFTIACALRGLGFRVMIMAERQGTDGEALKKEWRKLSPRSFIFTPDPGAKHLHMQEGHFIAFFGDSDQDMLEAKKVNVLAVRIRRGKHSVKNNHYSPGKMGETVIPLSQF
;
A
#
# COMPACT_ATOMS: atom_id res chain seq x y z
N MET A 1 -2.66 50.84 -41.62
CA MET A 1 -3.84 49.98 -41.43
C MET A 1 -3.46 48.50 -41.41
N VAL A 2 -2.78 47.97 -42.40
CA VAL A 2 -2.38 46.56 -42.57
C VAL A 2 -1.60 45.97 -41.36
N PHE A 3 -0.66 46.70 -40.76
CA PHE A 3 0.11 46.23 -39.61
C PHE A 3 -0.70 46.03 -38.31
N LYS A 4 -1.74 46.82 -38.08
CA LYS A 4 -2.64 46.69 -36.93
C LYS A 4 -3.51 45.42 -37.03
N GLU A 5 -4.01 45.12 -38.23
CA GLU A 5 -4.79 43.93 -38.49
C GLU A 5 -3.96 42.65 -38.39
N ALA A 6 -2.72 42.67 -38.89
CA ALA A 6 -1.80 41.55 -38.78
C ALA A 6 -1.47 41.24 -37.30
N ARG A 7 -1.21 42.27 -36.47
CA ARG A 7 -0.92 42.12 -35.05
C ARG A 7 -2.12 41.60 -34.27
N ALA A 8 -3.33 42.08 -34.55
CA ALA A 8 -4.56 41.57 -33.93
C ALA A 8 -4.84 40.08 -34.28
N LYS A 9 -4.52 39.67 -35.52
CA LYS A 9 -4.63 38.28 -35.95
C LYS A 9 -3.65 37.35 -35.23
N VAL A 10 -2.43 37.79 -35.02
CA VAL A 10 -1.39 37.07 -34.29
C VAL A 10 -1.76 36.96 -32.81
N GLU A 11 -2.19 38.06 -32.18
CA GLU A 11 -2.66 38.05 -30.78
C GLU A 11 -3.87 37.10 -30.58
N LYS A 12 -4.83 37.13 -31.50
CA LYS A 12 -6.00 36.21 -31.46
C LYS A 12 -5.58 34.76 -31.64
N GLY A 13 -4.64 34.47 -32.56
CA GLY A 13 -4.07 33.15 -32.74
C GLY A 13 -3.37 32.65 -31.46
N TRP A 14 -2.55 33.50 -30.83
CA TRP A 14 -1.83 33.19 -29.60
C TRP A 14 -2.73 32.90 -28.40
N THR A 15 -3.83 33.65 -28.23
CA THR A 15 -4.83 33.43 -27.20
C THR A 15 -5.60 32.14 -27.43
N THR A 16 -5.91 31.79 -28.67
CA THR A 16 -6.57 30.54 -29.04
C THR A 16 -5.68 29.33 -28.74
N THR A 17 -4.39 29.40 -29.10
CA THR A 17 -3.40 28.37 -28.84
C THR A 17 -3.23 28.12 -27.32
N LYS A 18 -3.13 29.20 -26.52
CA LYS A 18 -3.07 29.05 -25.04
C LYS A 18 -4.31 28.36 -24.47
N LYS A 19 -5.50 28.72 -24.94
CA LYS A 19 -6.76 28.09 -24.52
C LYS A 19 -6.79 26.59 -24.88
N LEU A 20 -6.32 26.25 -26.08
CA LEU A 20 -6.25 24.85 -26.53
C LEU A 20 -5.29 24.04 -25.69
N LEU A 21 -4.07 24.58 -25.41
CA LEU A 21 -3.08 23.94 -24.55
C LEU A 21 -3.61 23.74 -23.12
N ALA A 22 -4.28 24.75 -22.57
CA ALA A 22 -4.91 24.65 -21.26
C ALA A 22 -5.98 23.55 -21.23
N LEU A 23 -6.83 23.48 -22.26
CA LEU A 23 -7.84 22.46 -22.39
C LEU A 23 -7.24 21.05 -22.50
N MET A 24 -6.21 20.86 -23.33
CA MET A 24 -5.50 19.59 -23.47
C MET A 24 -4.84 19.18 -22.14
N SER A 25 -4.29 20.13 -21.38
CA SER A 25 -3.70 19.85 -20.06
C SER A 25 -4.75 19.40 -19.06
N VAL A 26 -5.93 20.01 -19.03
CA VAL A 26 -7.06 19.60 -18.17
C VAL A 26 -7.54 18.21 -18.53
N TRP A 27 -7.73 17.92 -19.82
CA TRP A 27 -8.13 16.58 -20.27
C TRP A 27 -7.06 15.53 -20.01
N GLY A 28 -5.78 15.87 -20.21
CA GLY A 28 -4.66 14.98 -19.89
C GLY A 28 -4.62 14.65 -18.40
N LEU A 29 -4.80 15.64 -17.53
CA LEU A 29 -4.90 15.43 -16.08
C LEU A 29 -6.11 14.56 -15.72
N PHE A 30 -7.26 14.81 -16.31
CA PHE A 30 -8.49 14.05 -16.06
C PHE A 30 -8.32 12.57 -16.44
N PHE A 31 -7.80 12.28 -17.63
CA PHE A 31 -7.52 10.89 -18.05
C PHE A 31 -6.46 10.22 -17.17
N SER A 32 -5.43 10.98 -16.76
CA SER A 32 -4.41 10.48 -15.84
C SER A 32 -5.02 10.07 -14.49
N LEU A 33 -5.88 10.90 -13.91
CA LEU A 33 -6.56 10.59 -12.64
C LEU A 33 -7.49 9.38 -12.75
N ILE A 34 -8.22 9.23 -13.86
CA ILE A 34 -9.06 8.05 -14.11
C ILE A 34 -8.17 6.80 -14.18
N THR A 35 -7.07 6.85 -14.92
CA THR A 35 -6.16 5.71 -15.06
C THR A 35 -5.55 5.31 -13.72
N ILE A 36 -5.06 6.29 -12.95
CA ILE A 36 -4.50 6.05 -11.61
C ILE A 36 -5.54 5.41 -10.68
N GLY A 37 -6.80 5.86 -10.73
CA GLY A 37 -7.89 5.33 -9.92
C GLY A 37 -8.22 3.84 -10.18
N HIS A 38 -7.74 3.26 -11.28
CA HIS A 38 -7.84 1.83 -11.56
C HIS A 38 -6.63 1.03 -11.08
N LEU A 39 -5.50 1.69 -10.80
CA LEU A 39 -4.28 1.04 -10.32
C LEU A 39 -4.34 0.79 -8.82
N SER A 40 -3.79 -0.33 -8.41
CA SER A 40 -3.76 -0.77 -7.02
C SER A 40 -2.32 -0.93 -6.52
N VAL A 41 -2.13 -0.69 -5.25
CA VAL A 41 -0.90 -1.02 -4.51
C VAL A 41 -1.28 -1.82 -3.28
N ALA A 42 -0.46 -2.80 -2.92
CA ALA A 42 -0.71 -3.61 -1.75
C ALA A 42 0.41 -3.41 -0.71
N PHE A 43 0.03 -3.51 0.56
CA PHE A 43 0.94 -3.48 1.70
C PHE A 43 0.67 -4.72 2.56
N ASP A 44 1.75 -5.39 2.96
CA ASP A 44 1.68 -6.29 4.10
C ASP A 44 1.42 -5.48 5.38
N TYR A 45 0.91 -6.12 6.41
CA TYR A 45 0.49 -5.44 7.63
C TYR A 45 1.56 -5.48 8.72
N ASP A 46 1.82 -6.69 9.26
CA ASP A 46 2.73 -6.92 10.37
C ASP A 46 4.19 -6.70 9.96
N ASP A 47 4.94 -5.94 10.74
CA ASP A 47 6.33 -5.54 10.44
C ASP A 47 6.51 -4.69 9.17
N THR A 48 5.42 -4.43 8.45
CA THR A 48 5.39 -3.56 7.26
C THR A 48 4.75 -2.20 7.57
N LEU A 49 3.46 -2.14 7.87
CA LEU A 49 2.76 -0.90 8.23
C LEU A 49 2.81 -0.60 9.73
N VAL A 50 2.87 -1.66 10.54
CA VAL A 50 2.90 -1.56 12.00
C VAL A 50 4.00 -2.45 12.60
N ASP A 51 4.51 -2.04 13.75
CA ASP A 51 5.22 -2.89 14.70
C ASP A 51 4.16 -3.49 15.63
N SER A 52 3.99 -4.80 15.54
CA SER A 52 2.96 -5.55 16.27
C SER A 52 3.49 -6.37 17.45
N VAL A 53 4.75 -6.18 17.87
CA VAL A 53 5.39 -6.95 18.95
C VAL A 53 4.54 -7.02 20.21
N LYS A 54 4.07 -5.87 20.71
CA LYS A 54 3.27 -5.81 21.95
C LYS A 54 1.91 -6.51 21.81
N ALA A 55 1.28 -6.42 20.62
CA ALA A 55 0.04 -7.11 20.34
C ALA A 55 0.23 -8.63 20.34
N TYR A 56 1.32 -9.11 19.71
CA TYR A 56 1.69 -10.54 19.73
C TYR A 56 2.03 -11.05 21.14
N GLU A 57 2.71 -10.27 21.96
CA GLU A 57 3.00 -10.60 23.37
C GLU A 57 1.70 -10.77 24.15
N LYS A 58 0.75 -9.82 24.04
CA LYS A 58 -0.57 -9.90 24.68
C LYS A 58 -1.35 -11.13 24.23
N ALA A 59 -1.41 -11.37 22.90
CA ALA A 59 -2.12 -12.52 22.36
C ALA A 59 -1.49 -13.86 22.80
N SER A 60 -0.17 -13.92 22.89
CA SER A 60 0.55 -15.12 23.38
C SER A 60 0.29 -15.40 24.87
N GLY A 61 0.08 -14.37 25.68
CA GLY A 61 -0.31 -14.51 27.08
C GLY A 61 -1.77 -14.93 27.28
N ALA A 62 -2.64 -14.60 26.32
CA ALA A 62 -4.06 -14.92 26.39
C ALA A 62 -4.42 -16.34 25.89
N ALA A 63 -3.55 -16.97 25.10
CA ALA A 63 -3.84 -18.24 24.42
C ALA A 63 -2.89 -19.36 24.86
N VAL A 64 -3.45 -20.51 25.21
CA VAL A 64 -2.68 -21.75 25.51
C VAL A 64 -1.98 -22.29 24.25
N ARG A 65 -2.56 -22.03 23.07
CA ARG A 65 -2.03 -22.48 21.79
C ARG A 65 -1.80 -21.28 20.86
N ARG A 66 -0.57 -21.09 20.42
CA ARG A 66 -0.25 -20.13 19.35
C ARG A 66 -0.99 -20.52 18.07
N GLU A 67 -1.43 -19.49 17.30
CA GLU A 67 -2.13 -19.66 16.02
C GLU A 67 -3.52 -20.34 16.10
N GLY A 68 -4.07 -20.51 17.29
CA GLY A 68 -5.46 -20.91 17.46
C GLY A 68 -6.45 -19.74 17.34
N PRO A 69 -7.77 -20.01 17.24
CA PRO A 69 -8.78 -18.94 17.13
C PRO A 69 -8.73 -17.92 18.26
N VAL A 70 -8.48 -18.34 19.50
CA VAL A 70 -8.34 -17.45 20.67
C VAL A 70 -7.14 -16.53 20.53
N PHE A 71 -6.01 -17.05 20.04
CA PHE A 71 -4.83 -16.24 19.77
C PHE A 71 -5.11 -15.16 18.72
N TRP A 72 -5.73 -15.54 17.59
CA TRP A 72 -6.02 -14.59 16.51
C TRP A 72 -7.06 -13.55 16.91
N ALA A 73 -8.08 -13.94 17.67
CA ALA A 73 -9.04 -13.00 18.23
C ALA A 73 -8.36 -11.99 19.16
N ALA A 74 -7.51 -12.47 20.08
CA ALA A 74 -6.76 -11.60 20.99
C ALA A 74 -5.81 -10.65 20.25
N LEU A 75 -5.11 -11.14 19.21
CA LEU A 75 -4.20 -10.35 18.39
C LEU A 75 -4.95 -9.27 17.62
N ASN A 76 -6.03 -9.62 16.93
CA ASN A 76 -6.81 -8.68 16.13
C ASN A 76 -7.52 -7.61 16.98
N ASN A 77 -7.82 -7.91 18.25
CA ASN A 77 -8.39 -6.95 19.20
C ASN A 77 -7.32 -6.12 19.95
N ALA A 78 -6.04 -6.44 19.78
CA ALA A 78 -4.93 -5.74 20.43
C ALA A 78 -4.28 -4.66 19.52
N TYR A 79 -5.00 -4.19 18.49
CA TYR A 79 -4.50 -3.19 17.53
C TYR A 79 -4.12 -1.85 18.17
N ASP A 80 -4.68 -1.53 19.34
CA ASP A 80 -4.33 -0.37 20.16
C ASP A 80 -2.89 -0.43 20.72
N LEU A 81 -2.28 -1.60 20.76
CA LEU A 81 -0.89 -1.82 21.18
C LEU A 81 0.09 -1.81 20.00
N GLU A 82 -0.40 -1.75 18.79
CA GLU A 82 0.44 -1.70 17.59
C GLU A 82 0.96 -0.28 17.36
N THR A 83 2.21 -0.19 16.91
CA THR A 83 2.84 1.09 16.62
C THR A 83 2.97 1.29 15.12
N ILE A 84 2.42 2.38 14.58
CA ILE A 84 2.52 2.70 13.15
C ILE A 84 3.98 2.98 12.80
N LYS A 85 4.45 2.35 11.71
CA LYS A 85 5.73 2.65 11.09
C LYS A 85 5.56 3.85 10.15
N TYR A 86 6.14 4.98 10.51
CA TYR A 86 5.88 6.26 9.86
C TYR A 86 6.21 6.30 8.36
N VAL A 87 7.35 5.72 7.95
CA VAL A 87 7.79 5.78 6.55
C VAL A 87 6.84 5.01 5.63
N PRO A 88 6.56 3.71 5.82
CA PRO A 88 5.64 2.98 4.95
C PRO A 88 4.20 3.50 5.05
N PHE A 89 3.75 3.94 6.24
CA PHE A 89 2.44 4.55 6.40
C PHE A 89 2.30 5.85 5.60
N THR A 90 3.33 6.71 5.63
CA THR A 90 3.34 7.96 4.84
C THR A 90 3.30 7.66 3.34
N ILE A 91 4.05 6.66 2.88
CA ILE A 91 4.00 6.20 1.47
C ILE A 91 2.58 5.74 1.12
N ALA A 92 1.94 4.93 1.96
CA ALA A 92 0.58 4.44 1.72
C ALA A 92 -0.43 5.60 1.66
N CYS A 93 -0.33 6.58 2.57
CA CYS A 93 -1.16 7.78 2.57
C CYS A 93 -0.94 8.64 1.31
N ALA A 94 0.31 8.82 0.88
CA ALA A 94 0.65 9.57 -0.32
C ALA A 94 0.08 8.88 -1.59
N LEU A 95 0.27 7.57 -1.73
CA LEU A 95 -0.29 6.79 -2.83
C LEU A 95 -1.83 6.85 -2.83
N ARG A 96 -2.46 6.76 -1.66
CA ARG A 96 -3.91 6.94 -1.53
C ARG A 96 -4.35 8.33 -1.96
N GLY A 97 -3.62 9.38 -1.54
CA GLY A 97 -3.88 10.77 -1.91
C GLY A 97 -3.72 11.04 -3.42
N LEU A 98 -2.82 10.32 -4.09
CA LEU A 98 -2.65 10.33 -5.54
C LEU A 98 -3.75 9.58 -6.31
N GLY A 99 -4.66 8.90 -5.60
CA GLY A 99 -5.79 8.19 -6.21
C GLY A 99 -5.62 6.69 -6.38
N PHE A 100 -4.48 6.10 -6.01
CA PHE A 100 -4.30 4.65 -6.05
C PHE A 100 -5.24 3.94 -5.06
N ARG A 101 -5.65 2.73 -5.43
CA ARG A 101 -6.34 1.83 -4.49
C ARG A 101 -5.31 1.18 -3.60
N VAL A 102 -5.40 1.43 -2.29
CA VAL A 102 -4.52 0.81 -1.31
C VAL A 102 -5.20 -0.43 -0.75
N MET A 103 -4.55 -1.58 -0.84
CA MET A 103 -4.94 -2.84 -0.21
C MET A 103 -3.98 -3.16 0.93
N ILE A 104 -4.51 -3.65 2.05
CA ILE A 104 -3.72 -4.14 3.18
C ILE A 104 -3.96 -5.65 3.30
N MET A 105 -2.89 -6.41 3.40
CA MET A 105 -2.91 -7.87 3.54
C MET A 105 -2.25 -8.25 4.87
N ALA A 106 -3.03 -8.78 5.81
CA ALA A 106 -2.51 -9.24 7.10
C ALA A 106 -2.38 -10.76 7.11
N GLU A 107 -1.21 -11.28 7.43
CA GLU A 107 -0.96 -12.73 7.62
C GLU A 107 -1.56 -13.22 8.93
N ARG A 108 -2.87 -13.06 9.07
CA ARG A 108 -3.65 -13.40 10.26
C ARG A 108 -4.92 -14.13 9.86
N GLN A 109 -5.48 -14.93 10.76
CA GLN A 109 -6.88 -15.35 10.62
C GLN A 109 -7.79 -14.17 10.97
N GLY A 110 -8.90 -14.04 10.24
CA GLY A 110 -9.84 -12.93 10.41
C GLY A 110 -10.75 -13.04 11.65
N THR A 111 -10.46 -13.91 12.59
CA THR A 111 -11.25 -14.10 13.82
C THR A 111 -11.32 -12.79 14.61
N ASP A 112 -12.53 -12.29 14.83
CA ASP A 112 -12.83 -11.02 15.52
C ASP A 112 -12.09 -9.78 14.95
N GLY A 113 -11.71 -9.81 13.66
CA GLY A 113 -10.88 -8.78 13.02
C GLY A 113 -11.63 -7.55 12.51
N GLU A 114 -12.93 -7.40 12.74
CA GLU A 114 -13.73 -6.29 12.18
C GLU A 114 -13.35 -4.93 12.78
N ALA A 115 -12.96 -4.89 14.06
CA ALA A 115 -12.49 -3.66 14.70
C ALA A 115 -11.18 -3.18 14.06
N LEU A 116 -10.23 -4.07 13.82
CA LEU A 116 -8.98 -3.80 13.11
C LEU A 116 -9.24 -3.29 11.68
N LYS A 117 -10.11 -3.94 10.91
CA LYS A 117 -10.48 -3.45 9.57
C LYS A 117 -11.10 -2.05 9.62
N LYS A 118 -11.93 -1.77 10.63
CA LYS A 118 -12.56 -0.46 10.81
C LYS A 118 -11.53 0.64 11.08
N GLU A 119 -10.50 0.35 11.87
CA GLU A 119 -9.41 1.28 12.16
C GLU A 119 -8.70 1.72 10.86
N TRP A 120 -8.41 0.78 9.98
CA TRP A 120 -7.70 1.03 8.71
C TRP A 120 -8.60 1.49 7.56
N ARG A 121 -9.90 1.69 7.79
CA ARG A 121 -10.88 2.04 6.74
C ARG A 121 -10.56 3.36 6.02
N LYS A 122 -9.92 4.31 6.68
CA LYS A 122 -9.55 5.59 6.05
C LYS A 122 -8.48 5.40 4.97
N LEU A 123 -7.53 4.51 5.21
CA LEU A 123 -6.45 4.19 4.25
C LEU A 123 -6.91 3.15 3.22
N SER A 124 -7.58 2.10 3.67
CA SER A 124 -8.01 0.97 2.86
C SER A 124 -9.51 0.68 3.05
N PRO A 125 -10.42 1.47 2.44
CA PRO A 125 -11.84 1.45 2.78
C PRO A 125 -12.57 0.14 2.45
N ARG A 126 -12.04 -0.66 1.51
CA ARG A 126 -12.69 -1.90 1.04
C ARG A 126 -11.73 -3.06 0.84
N SER A 127 -10.47 -2.88 1.16
CA SER A 127 -9.41 -3.79 0.72
C SER A 127 -8.45 -4.17 1.86
N PHE A 128 -8.95 -4.24 3.11
CA PHE A 128 -8.21 -4.88 4.20
C PHE A 128 -8.62 -6.35 4.24
N ILE A 129 -7.68 -7.25 3.97
CA ILE A 129 -7.92 -8.69 3.90
C ILE A 129 -7.02 -9.44 4.88
N PHE A 130 -7.55 -10.53 5.41
CA PHE A 130 -6.77 -11.50 6.17
C PHE A 130 -6.36 -12.64 5.24
N THR A 131 -5.07 -12.95 5.21
CA THR A 131 -4.47 -14.04 4.40
C THR A 131 -3.68 -14.95 5.33
N PRO A 132 -4.31 -15.96 5.95
CA PRO A 132 -3.62 -16.87 6.88
C PRO A 132 -2.46 -17.64 6.25
N ASP A 133 -2.51 -17.85 4.94
CA ASP A 133 -1.43 -18.46 4.16
C ASP A 133 -0.59 -17.33 3.49
N PRO A 134 0.69 -17.15 3.91
CA PRO A 134 1.60 -16.20 3.28
C PRO A 134 1.81 -16.46 1.80
N GLY A 135 1.74 -17.72 1.36
CA GLY A 135 1.92 -18.15 -0.03
C GLY A 135 0.72 -17.88 -0.93
N ALA A 136 -0.39 -17.35 -0.40
CA ALA A 136 -1.61 -17.04 -1.15
C ALA A 136 -1.77 -15.57 -1.51
N LYS A 137 -0.86 -14.67 -1.10
CA LYS A 137 -0.96 -13.22 -1.37
C LYS A 137 -1.01 -12.88 -2.86
N HIS A 138 -0.30 -13.64 -3.69
CA HIS A 138 -0.32 -13.45 -5.15
C HIS A 138 -1.71 -13.63 -5.76
N LEU A 139 -2.56 -14.50 -5.21
CA LEU A 139 -3.93 -14.74 -5.70
C LEU A 139 -4.77 -13.46 -5.63
N HIS A 140 -4.65 -12.70 -4.53
CA HIS A 140 -5.35 -11.43 -4.38
C HIS A 140 -4.82 -10.35 -5.32
N MET A 141 -3.54 -10.39 -5.68
CA MET A 141 -2.94 -9.46 -6.62
C MET A 141 -3.25 -9.80 -8.09
N GLN A 142 -3.50 -11.07 -8.41
CA GLN A 142 -3.89 -11.49 -9.77
C GLN A 142 -5.24 -10.91 -10.21
N GLU A 143 -6.18 -10.75 -9.29
CA GLU A 143 -7.54 -10.28 -9.58
C GLU A 143 -7.63 -8.76 -9.81
N GLY A 144 -6.54 -8.02 -9.62
CA GLY A 144 -6.52 -6.56 -9.70
C GLY A 144 -5.36 -6.02 -10.52
N HIS A 145 -5.42 -4.71 -10.82
CA HIS A 145 -4.34 -4.00 -11.51
C HIS A 145 -3.28 -3.52 -10.49
N PHE A 146 -2.61 -4.46 -9.84
CA PHE A 146 -1.55 -4.14 -8.89
C PHE A 146 -0.26 -3.78 -9.59
N ILE A 147 0.35 -2.65 -9.19
CA ILE A 147 1.62 -2.17 -9.73
C ILE A 147 2.77 -2.34 -8.75
N ALA A 148 2.51 -2.35 -7.45
CA ALA A 148 3.53 -2.54 -6.42
C ALA A 148 2.96 -3.27 -5.20
N PHE A 149 3.82 -4.07 -4.54
CA PHE A 149 3.58 -4.70 -3.26
C PHE A 149 4.70 -4.38 -2.29
N PHE A 150 4.34 -3.81 -1.15
CA PHE A 150 5.22 -3.42 -0.07
C PHE A 150 5.16 -4.46 1.04
N GLY A 151 6.27 -5.12 1.34
CA GLY A 151 6.34 -6.16 2.36
C GLY A 151 7.70 -6.25 3.02
N ASP A 152 7.78 -6.92 4.16
CA ASP A 152 9.02 -7.06 4.92
C ASP A 152 9.71 -8.41 4.68
N SER A 153 8.97 -9.48 4.35
CA SER A 153 9.50 -10.85 4.26
C SER A 153 10.01 -11.22 2.86
N ASP A 154 10.88 -12.23 2.79
CA ASP A 154 11.32 -12.80 1.51
C ASP A 154 10.13 -13.44 0.76
N GLN A 155 9.16 -14.00 1.50
CA GLN A 155 7.93 -14.53 0.93
C GLN A 155 7.11 -13.45 0.23
N ASP A 156 6.98 -12.26 0.80
CA ASP A 156 6.28 -11.13 0.17
C ASP A 156 6.88 -10.77 -1.19
N MET A 157 8.21 -10.77 -1.26
CA MET A 157 8.91 -10.48 -2.52
C MET A 157 8.67 -11.56 -3.56
N LEU A 158 8.62 -12.84 -3.14
CA LEU A 158 8.28 -13.96 -4.03
C LEU A 158 6.84 -13.86 -4.53
N GLU A 159 5.89 -13.55 -3.65
CA GLU A 159 4.48 -13.41 -4.00
C GLU A 159 4.25 -12.29 -5.05
N ALA A 160 4.89 -11.14 -4.87
CA ALA A 160 4.83 -10.06 -5.84
C ALA A 160 5.39 -10.48 -7.22
N LYS A 161 6.54 -11.17 -7.22
CA LYS A 161 7.19 -11.63 -8.45
C LYS A 161 6.39 -12.67 -9.23
N LYS A 162 5.66 -13.56 -8.56
CA LYS A 162 4.79 -14.56 -9.21
C LYS A 162 3.78 -13.93 -10.18
N VAL A 163 3.37 -12.69 -9.91
CA VAL A 163 2.33 -11.97 -10.66
C VAL A 163 2.84 -10.72 -11.35
N ASN A 164 4.16 -10.58 -11.51
CA ASN A 164 4.82 -9.44 -12.15
C ASN A 164 4.48 -8.08 -11.50
N VAL A 165 4.26 -8.06 -10.20
CA VAL A 165 4.05 -6.85 -9.41
C VAL A 165 5.41 -6.38 -8.87
N LEU A 166 5.67 -5.06 -8.87
CA LEU A 166 6.90 -4.50 -8.33
C LEU A 166 7.03 -4.84 -6.85
N ALA A 167 8.06 -5.61 -6.49
CA ALA A 167 8.36 -5.95 -5.11
C ALA A 167 9.15 -4.83 -4.44
N VAL A 168 8.62 -4.29 -3.33
CA VAL A 168 9.24 -3.20 -2.56
C VAL A 168 9.42 -3.65 -1.12
N ARG A 169 10.67 -3.66 -0.67
CA ARG A 169 11.05 -4.13 0.66
C ARG A 169 10.94 -3.03 1.71
N ILE A 170 10.19 -3.31 2.76
CA ILE A 170 10.17 -2.53 3.99
C ILE A 170 11.13 -3.19 5.00
N ARG A 171 11.95 -2.40 5.66
CA ARG A 171 12.88 -2.91 6.67
C ARG A 171 12.14 -3.25 7.96
N ARG A 172 12.48 -4.37 8.58
CA ARG A 172 11.98 -4.77 9.89
C ARG A 172 12.53 -3.89 11.00
N GLY A 173 11.73 -3.71 12.05
CA GLY A 173 12.19 -3.19 13.33
C GLY A 173 13.17 -4.15 14.03
N LYS A 174 13.86 -3.67 15.05
CA LYS A 174 14.85 -4.48 15.81
C LYS A 174 14.21 -5.64 16.58
N HIS A 175 12.93 -5.55 16.90
CA HIS A 175 12.21 -6.47 17.77
C HIS A 175 11.08 -7.24 17.06
N SER A 176 11.23 -7.42 15.74
CA SER A 176 10.24 -8.18 14.96
C SER A 176 9.98 -9.57 15.56
N VAL A 177 8.70 -9.94 15.66
CA VAL A 177 8.27 -11.26 16.16
C VAL A 177 8.23 -12.32 15.07
N LYS A 178 8.35 -11.93 13.80
CA LYS A 178 8.30 -12.83 12.65
C LYS A 178 9.64 -13.54 12.48
N ASN A 179 9.60 -14.89 12.52
CA ASN A 179 10.78 -15.76 12.30
C ASN A 179 10.95 -16.17 10.82
N ASN A 180 10.14 -15.65 9.92
CA ASN A 180 10.25 -15.96 8.49
C ASN A 180 11.53 -15.36 7.87
N HIS A 181 11.98 -15.93 6.75
CA HIS A 181 13.19 -15.49 6.08
C HIS A 181 13.15 -14.00 5.73
N TYR A 182 14.24 -13.31 6.06
CA TYR A 182 14.42 -11.88 5.89
C TYR A 182 15.82 -11.58 5.36
N SER A 183 15.91 -11.32 4.07
CA SER A 183 17.20 -11.07 3.37
C SER A 183 17.06 -9.85 2.45
N PRO A 184 16.96 -8.61 3.02
CA PRO A 184 16.68 -7.41 2.23
C PRO A 184 17.76 -7.15 1.17
N GLY A 185 17.30 -6.91 -0.07
CA GLY A 185 18.15 -6.63 -1.23
C GLY A 185 18.68 -7.86 -1.96
N LYS A 186 18.60 -9.07 -1.39
CA LYS A 186 19.14 -10.28 -2.02
C LYS A 186 18.34 -10.77 -3.22
N MET A 187 17.11 -10.36 -3.36
CA MET A 187 16.23 -10.77 -4.45
C MET A 187 16.15 -9.74 -5.57
N GLY A 188 16.96 -8.68 -5.53
CA GLY A 188 16.96 -7.60 -6.53
C GLY A 188 15.77 -6.65 -6.39
N GLU A 189 15.09 -6.67 -5.24
CA GLU A 189 13.98 -5.78 -4.94
C GLU A 189 14.48 -4.39 -4.48
N THR A 190 13.63 -3.37 -4.63
CA THR A 190 13.88 -2.04 -4.07
C THR A 190 13.68 -2.06 -2.55
N VAL A 191 14.69 -1.66 -1.80
CA VAL A 191 14.61 -1.55 -0.33
C VAL A 191 14.42 -0.08 0.06
N ILE A 192 13.32 0.23 0.75
CA ILE A 192 13.04 1.59 1.21
C ILE A 192 13.97 1.93 2.41
N PRO A 193 14.79 2.98 2.33
CA PRO A 193 15.63 3.39 3.44
C PRO A 193 14.77 3.92 4.59
N LEU A 194 15.27 3.77 5.84
CA LEU A 194 14.63 4.25 7.08
C LEU A 194 13.20 3.70 7.32
N SER A 195 12.78 2.69 6.58
CA SER A 195 11.40 2.14 6.67
C SER A 195 11.18 1.20 7.86
N GLN A 196 12.18 1.01 8.71
CA GLN A 196 12.05 0.33 10.00
C GLN A 196 11.34 1.18 11.07
N PHE A 197 11.18 2.50 10.82
CA PHE A 197 10.55 3.48 11.73
C PHE A 197 9.14 3.87 11.29
#